data_3fd643132096b18598a419184408ad4e
#
_entry.id   3fd643132096b18598a419184408ad4e
#
_cell.length_a   1.000
_cell.length_b   1.000
_cell.length_c   1.000
_cell.angle_alpha   90.00
_cell.angle_beta   90.00
_cell.angle_gamma   90.00
#
_symmetry.space_group_name_H-M   'P 1'
#
loop_
_entity.id
_entity.type
_entity.pdbx_description
1 polymer ?
#
loop_
_entity_poly.entity_id
_entity_poly.type
_entity_poly.pdbx_seq_one_letter_code
_entity_poly.pdbx_strand_id
1 'polypeptide(L)'
;MKHLHSFDELRQINRKIVYALGTFDGVHRGHQRVIGNAIAAAKAHNAVTVLVTFSAHPMTILRPGDVPKRVLSADIMDEILESLKVDYILRLPMNLDIFNMSPDEFLDALCRDIDVVGIAIGTNFTFGAKGAGNPQLMRERLSAKGIHIIVEPLLSTEEGPICSTNIRKAIEEGHMEQATAWLGRPYQFRGIVIKGDQRGRTLGFPTINFLLPNEMAIPPDGVYANRVCIDGIWYDGVGNIGDNPTFKNQYHRCEVHVFDFDQDVYGKEVTVQFISYIRGEVKFNNLQELIDQMKVDEETAIRILRNNP
;
A
#
# COMPACT_ATOMS: atom_id res chain seq x y z
N MET A 1 14.74 5.95 7.43
CA MET A 1 13.90 7.14 7.14
C MET A 1 13.49 7.81 8.45
N LYS A 2 13.38 9.17 8.51
CA LYS A 2 12.93 9.90 9.71
C LYS A 2 11.48 10.37 9.53
N HIS A 3 10.68 10.28 10.58
CA HIS A 3 9.27 10.70 10.59
C HIS A 3 9.11 12.10 11.14
N LEU A 4 8.29 12.90 10.47
CA LEU A 4 7.90 14.25 10.84
C LEU A 4 6.37 14.33 10.86
N HIS A 5 5.81 15.10 11.79
CA HIS A 5 4.36 15.19 12.01
C HIS A 5 3.81 16.62 11.92
N SER A 6 4.69 17.60 11.76
CA SER A 6 4.32 19.03 11.67
C SER A 6 5.25 19.82 10.77
N PHE A 7 4.77 20.97 10.31
CA PHE A 7 5.61 21.94 9.60
C PHE A 7 6.73 22.51 10.49
N ASP A 8 6.53 22.56 11.81
CA ASP A 8 7.55 23.04 12.74
C ASP A 8 8.74 22.07 12.83
N GLU A 9 8.48 20.76 12.85
CA GLU A 9 9.55 19.76 12.76
C GLU A 9 10.27 19.81 11.41
N LEU A 10 9.54 20.08 10.32
CA LEU A 10 10.11 20.24 8.98
C LEU A 10 11.11 21.41 8.94
N ARG A 11 10.79 22.55 9.59
CA ARG A 11 11.67 23.73 9.68
C ARG A 11 12.97 23.48 10.44
N GLN A 12 13.04 22.41 11.24
CA GLN A 12 14.25 22.02 11.95
C GLN A 12 15.29 21.32 11.06
N ILE A 13 14.90 20.96 9.81
CA ILE A 13 15.85 20.39 8.85
C ILE A 13 16.76 21.49 8.32
N ASN A 14 17.96 21.57 8.84
CA ASN A 14 18.96 22.56 8.41
C ASN A 14 19.72 22.08 7.16
N ARG A 15 18.97 21.76 6.08
CA ARG A 15 19.49 21.29 4.79
C ARG A 15 18.54 21.71 3.67
N LYS A 16 19.06 21.79 2.45
CA LYS A 16 18.23 21.91 1.24
C LYS A 16 17.25 20.73 1.13
N ILE A 17 16.04 21.00 0.66
CA ILE A 17 14.98 20.02 0.57
C ILE A 17 14.45 19.92 -0.86
N VAL A 18 14.20 18.68 -1.31
CA VAL A 18 13.33 18.38 -2.43
C VAL A 18 12.13 17.57 -1.92
N TYR A 19 10.94 18.05 -2.24
CA TYR A 19 9.70 17.37 -1.87
C TYR A 19 9.24 16.37 -2.92
N ALA A 20 8.63 15.27 -2.46
CA ALA A 20 7.69 14.48 -3.21
C ALA A 20 6.30 14.63 -2.56
N LEU A 21 5.32 15.23 -3.27
CA LEU A 21 3.99 15.48 -2.70
C LEU A 21 2.95 14.51 -3.28
N GLY A 22 2.14 13.91 -2.42
CA GLY A 22 1.07 13.00 -2.83
C GLY A 22 0.42 12.26 -1.67
N THR A 23 -0.65 11.53 -1.92
CA THR A 23 -1.25 10.62 -0.94
C THR A 23 -0.48 9.30 -0.83
N PHE A 24 0.20 8.90 -1.89
CA PHE A 24 1.07 7.72 -2.02
C PHE A 24 0.44 6.39 -1.59
N ASP A 25 -0.90 6.31 -1.56
CA ASP A 25 -1.58 5.05 -1.27
C ASP A 25 -1.20 3.98 -2.31
N GLY A 26 -0.68 2.86 -1.81
CA GLY A 26 -0.14 1.77 -2.62
C GLY A 26 1.31 1.94 -3.05
N VAL A 27 1.93 3.12 -2.99
CA VAL A 27 3.28 3.41 -3.54
C VAL A 27 3.50 2.68 -4.87
N HIS A 28 2.52 2.81 -5.78
CA HIS A 28 2.51 2.17 -7.10
C HIS A 28 3.56 2.75 -8.04
N ARG A 29 3.78 2.14 -9.21
CA ARG A 29 4.84 2.52 -10.16
C ARG A 29 4.81 4.01 -10.53
N GLY A 30 3.62 4.62 -10.65
CA GLY A 30 3.51 6.08 -10.87
C GLY A 30 4.04 6.89 -9.68
N HIS A 31 3.71 6.49 -8.44
CA HIS A 31 4.26 7.10 -7.23
C HIS A 31 5.78 6.92 -7.13
N GLN A 32 6.29 5.72 -7.45
CA GLN A 32 7.72 5.43 -7.44
C GLN A 32 8.49 6.34 -8.40
N ARG A 33 7.91 6.73 -9.56
CA ARG A 33 8.51 7.69 -10.50
C ARG A 33 8.59 9.09 -9.90
N VAL A 34 7.50 9.58 -9.29
CA VAL A 34 7.49 10.87 -8.59
C VAL A 34 8.56 10.91 -7.49
N ILE A 35 8.62 9.85 -6.67
CA ILE A 35 9.62 9.72 -5.59
C ILE A 35 11.04 9.64 -6.17
N GLY A 36 11.24 8.85 -7.22
CA GLY A 36 12.54 8.71 -7.90
C GLY A 36 13.03 10.04 -8.47
N ASN A 37 12.14 10.84 -9.06
CA ASN A 37 12.47 12.19 -9.56
C ASN A 37 12.87 13.13 -8.41
N ALA A 38 12.17 13.09 -7.27
CA ALA A 38 12.54 13.87 -6.08
C ALA A 38 13.93 13.46 -5.56
N ILE A 39 14.22 12.16 -5.45
CA ILE A 39 15.51 11.64 -5.01
C ILE A 39 16.65 12.05 -5.97
N ALA A 40 16.42 11.93 -7.29
CA ALA A 40 17.39 12.35 -8.29
C ALA A 40 17.69 13.85 -8.22
N ALA A 41 16.66 14.69 -8.07
CA ALA A 41 16.81 16.11 -7.90
C ALA A 41 17.52 16.46 -6.57
N ALA A 42 17.17 15.79 -5.48
CA ALA A 42 17.83 15.98 -4.18
C ALA A 42 19.34 15.68 -4.27
N LYS A 43 19.71 14.58 -4.91
CA LYS A 43 21.11 14.22 -5.14
C LYS A 43 21.85 15.28 -5.96
N ALA A 44 21.22 15.82 -7.01
CA ALA A 44 21.83 16.84 -7.88
C ALA A 44 22.09 18.17 -7.15
N HIS A 45 21.26 18.50 -6.16
CA HIS A 45 21.36 19.75 -5.39
C HIS A 45 22.00 19.60 -4.00
N ASN A 46 22.54 18.42 -3.66
CA ASN A 46 23.05 18.09 -2.31
C ASN A 46 21.99 18.35 -1.23
N ALA A 47 20.74 18.02 -1.54
CA ALA A 47 19.55 18.18 -0.71
C ALA A 47 19.12 16.86 -0.09
N VAL A 48 18.15 16.89 0.83
CA VAL A 48 17.44 15.71 1.33
C VAL A 48 16.06 15.60 0.66
N THR A 49 15.56 14.37 0.55
CA THR A 49 14.24 14.09 0.02
C THR A 49 13.24 14.01 1.18
N VAL A 50 12.19 14.83 1.11
CA VAL A 50 11.07 14.77 2.06
C VAL A 50 9.81 14.38 1.31
N LEU A 51 9.27 13.21 1.61
CA LEU A 51 7.94 12.81 1.13
C LEU A 51 6.88 13.44 2.02
N VAL A 52 5.94 14.16 1.44
CA VAL A 52 4.82 14.79 2.17
C VAL A 52 3.54 14.07 1.81
N THR A 53 2.88 13.54 2.82
CA THR A 53 1.59 12.83 2.72
C THR A 53 0.70 13.15 3.90
N PHE A 54 -0.47 12.53 3.96
CA PHE A 54 -1.44 12.74 5.04
C PHE A 54 -1.60 11.48 5.89
N SER A 55 -1.92 11.66 7.17
CA SER A 55 -2.20 10.56 8.11
C SER A 55 -3.47 9.78 7.75
N ALA A 56 -4.42 10.43 7.05
CA ALA A 56 -5.67 9.85 6.58
C ALA A 56 -6.04 10.38 5.18
N HIS A 57 -6.95 9.70 4.51
CA HIS A 57 -7.45 10.14 3.20
C HIS A 57 -8.31 11.41 3.35
N PRO A 58 -8.24 12.42 2.43
CA PRO A 58 -9.06 13.63 2.51
C PRO A 58 -10.58 13.35 2.60
N MET A 59 -11.05 12.24 2.08
CA MET A 59 -12.44 11.81 2.19
C MET A 59 -12.89 11.55 3.63
N THR A 60 -11.99 11.34 4.58
CA THR A 60 -12.34 11.22 6.01
C THR A 60 -13.03 12.48 6.56
N ILE A 61 -12.76 13.64 5.95
CA ILE A 61 -13.41 14.90 6.26
C ILE A 61 -14.60 15.17 5.34
N LEU A 62 -14.42 14.94 4.01
CA LEU A 62 -15.43 15.27 3.01
C LEU A 62 -16.66 14.36 3.06
N ARG A 63 -16.44 13.06 3.19
CA ARG A 63 -17.47 12.02 3.19
C ARG A 63 -17.01 10.85 4.06
N PRO A 64 -17.17 10.93 5.40
CA PRO A 64 -16.67 9.90 6.32
C PRO A 64 -17.21 8.50 6.05
N GLY A 65 -18.40 8.38 5.41
CA GLY A 65 -18.98 7.09 5.02
C GLY A 65 -18.43 6.48 3.72
N ASP A 66 -17.72 7.27 2.91
CA ASP A 66 -17.23 6.88 1.58
C ASP A 66 -15.69 6.92 1.49
N VAL A 67 -15.00 6.67 2.60
CA VAL A 67 -13.53 6.66 2.61
C VAL A 67 -13.02 5.45 1.84
N PRO A 68 -12.21 5.65 0.80
CA PRO A 68 -11.66 4.52 0.04
C PRO A 68 -10.81 3.61 0.92
N LYS A 69 -10.93 2.31 0.73
CA LYS A 69 -10.05 1.32 1.37
C LYS A 69 -8.60 1.56 1.00
N ARG A 70 -7.68 1.34 1.93
CA ARG A 70 -6.24 1.51 1.68
C ARG A 70 -5.69 0.36 0.86
N VAL A 71 -4.75 0.66 -0.01
CA VAL A 71 -3.96 -0.36 -0.72
C VAL A 71 -2.78 -0.85 0.15
N LEU A 72 -2.26 0.01 1.03
CA LEU A 72 -1.17 -0.34 1.95
C LEU A 72 -1.47 0.15 3.37
N SER A 73 -1.03 -0.63 4.35
CA SER A 73 -0.88 -0.16 5.72
C SER A 73 0.29 0.83 5.84
N ALA A 74 0.29 1.63 6.91
CA ALA A 74 1.29 2.68 7.08
C ALA A 74 2.71 2.12 7.30
N ASP A 75 2.82 1.02 8.02
CA ASP A 75 4.08 0.32 8.31
C ASP A 75 4.72 -0.29 7.04
N ILE A 76 3.94 -0.98 6.21
CA ILE A 76 4.43 -1.49 4.91
C ILE A 76 4.81 -0.34 3.98
N MET A 77 4.03 0.76 3.97
CA MET A 77 4.39 1.97 3.22
C MET A 77 5.76 2.51 3.65
N ASP A 78 6.02 2.56 4.96
CA ASP A 78 7.29 3.05 5.50
C ASP A 78 8.47 2.18 5.08
N GLU A 79 8.34 0.86 5.15
CA GLU A 79 9.37 -0.07 4.69
C GLU A 79 9.69 0.12 3.20
N ILE A 80 8.66 0.30 2.36
CA ILE A 80 8.84 0.55 0.93
C ILE A 80 9.57 1.88 0.70
N LEU A 81 9.15 2.96 1.37
CA LEU A 81 9.77 4.28 1.24
C LEU A 81 11.22 4.27 1.72
N GLU A 82 11.50 3.52 2.77
CA GLU A 82 12.87 3.33 3.28
C GLU A 82 13.74 2.56 2.28
N SER A 83 13.19 1.52 1.64
CA SER A 83 13.87 0.78 0.57
C SER A 83 14.18 1.66 -0.65
N LEU A 84 13.30 2.61 -0.97
CA LEU A 84 13.50 3.64 -2.01
C LEU A 84 14.50 4.73 -1.62
N LYS A 85 15.00 4.73 -0.37
CA LYS A 85 15.99 5.71 0.15
C LYS A 85 15.42 7.12 0.30
N VAL A 86 14.16 7.24 0.69
CA VAL A 86 13.57 8.50 1.16
C VAL A 86 14.19 8.88 2.50
N ASP A 87 14.64 10.12 2.66
CA ASP A 87 15.32 10.57 3.90
C ASP A 87 14.31 10.84 5.02
N TYR A 88 13.21 11.55 4.68
CA TYR A 88 12.17 11.96 5.62
C TYR A 88 10.77 11.72 5.06
N ILE A 89 9.83 11.39 5.92
CA ILE A 89 8.40 11.42 5.63
C ILE A 89 7.71 12.41 6.57
N LEU A 90 7.02 13.38 5.98
CA LEU A 90 6.12 14.29 6.69
C LEU A 90 4.69 13.79 6.54
N ARG A 91 4.11 13.29 7.63
CA ARG A 91 2.69 12.90 7.69
C ARG A 91 1.88 13.99 8.36
N LEU A 92 1.29 14.85 7.55
CA LEU A 92 0.41 15.89 8.06
C LEU A 92 -0.90 15.29 8.60
N PRO A 93 -1.38 15.73 9.76
CA PRO A 93 -2.68 15.31 10.25
C PRO A 93 -3.77 15.79 9.28
N MET A 94 -4.69 14.88 8.91
CA MET A 94 -5.84 15.27 8.10
C MET A 94 -6.93 15.82 9.03
N ASN A 95 -6.88 17.13 9.28
CA ASN A 95 -7.81 17.89 10.09
C ASN A 95 -8.36 19.10 9.31
N LEU A 96 -9.32 19.83 9.90
CA LEU A 96 -9.94 20.99 9.25
C LEU A 96 -8.97 22.12 8.95
N ASP A 97 -7.92 22.32 9.74
CA ASP A 97 -6.94 23.38 9.52
C ASP A 97 -6.15 23.11 8.23
N ILE A 98 -5.61 21.91 8.09
CA ILE A 98 -4.88 21.51 6.87
C ILE A 98 -5.83 21.45 5.66
N PHE A 99 -7.04 20.90 5.86
CA PHE A 99 -8.02 20.73 4.79
C PHE A 99 -8.53 22.07 4.22
N ASN A 100 -8.68 23.10 5.06
CA ASN A 100 -9.16 24.43 4.66
C ASN A 100 -8.08 25.39 4.23
N MET A 101 -6.78 25.02 4.30
CA MET A 101 -5.71 25.89 3.79
C MET A 101 -5.95 26.24 2.34
N SER A 102 -5.88 27.51 2.00
CA SER A 102 -5.80 27.95 0.60
C SER A 102 -4.54 27.39 -0.06
N PRO A 103 -4.48 27.33 -1.41
CA PRO A 103 -3.25 26.93 -2.09
C PRO A 103 -2.02 27.76 -1.68
N ASP A 104 -2.17 29.06 -1.52
CA ASP A 104 -1.07 29.94 -1.12
C ASP A 104 -0.60 29.67 0.32
N GLU A 105 -1.52 29.44 1.27
CA GLU A 105 -1.18 29.08 2.65
C GLU A 105 -0.45 27.73 2.73
N PHE A 106 -0.88 26.74 1.93
CA PHE A 106 -0.22 25.44 1.87
C PHE A 106 1.20 25.55 1.32
N LEU A 107 1.40 26.29 0.21
CA LEU A 107 2.73 26.52 -0.37
C LEU A 107 3.62 27.32 0.57
N ASP A 108 3.06 28.29 1.27
CA ASP A 108 3.79 29.07 2.25
C ASP A 108 4.23 28.24 3.45
N ALA A 109 3.34 27.35 3.95
CA ALA A 109 3.68 26.41 5.03
C ALA A 109 4.82 25.43 4.66
N LEU A 110 4.89 25.02 3.38
CA LEU A 110 5.96 24.15 2.86
C LEU A 110 7.29 24.89 2.61
N CYS A 111 7.27 26.20 2.36
CA CYS A 111 8.44 26.93 1.88
C CYS A 111 8.96 28.00 2.84
N ARG A 112 8.16 28.42 3.85
CA ARG A 112 8.55 29.47 4.79
C ARG A 112 9.68 28.99 5.70
N ASP A 113 10.79 29.73 5.70
CA ASP A 113 11.97 29.41 6.50
C ASP A 113 12.62 28.06 6.21
N ILE A 114 12.43 27.56 4.96
CA ILE A 114 12.95 26.28 4.50
C ILE A 114 13.67 26.49 3.16
N ASP A 115 14.87 25.94 3.00
CA ASP A 115 15.63 25.98 1.75
C ASP A 115 15.13 24.89 0.78
N VAL A 116 13.98 25.16 0.12
CA VAL A 116 13.36 24.26 -0.86
C VAL A 116 13.97 24.52 -2.22
N VAL A 117 14.54 23.51 -2.85
CA VAL A 117 15.16 23.60 -4.19
C VAL A 117 14.35 22.90 -5.28
N GLY A 118 13.41 22.03 -4.91
CA GLY A 118 12.57 21.33 -5.88
C GLY A 118 11.35 20.66 -5.27
N ILE A 119 10.33 20.43 -6.11
CA ILE A 119 9.10 19.73 -5.74
C ILE A 119 8.73 18.79 -6.90
N ALA A 120 8.59 17.50 -6.63
CA ALA A 120 8.11 16.49 -7.56
C ALA A 120 6.65 16.10 -7.25
N ILE A 121 5.81 16.13 -8.28
CA ILE A 121 4.38 15.84 -8.20
C ILE A 121 3.89 15.10 -9.45
N GLY A 122 2.74 14.44 -9.37
CA GLY A 122 2.04 13.94 -10.55
C GLY A 122 1.24 15.03 -11.27
N THR A 123 0.92 14.81 -12.55
CA THR A 123 0.09 15.76 -13.35
C THR A 123 -1.31 15.99 -12.78
N ASN A 124 -1.84 15.02 -12.04
CA ASN A 124 -3.17 15.08 -11.42
C ASN A 124 -3.14 15.52 -9.95
N PHE A 125 -1.98 15.99 -9.45
CA PHE A 125 -1.85 16.46 -8.08
C PHE A 125 -2.65 17.74 -7.86
N THR A 126 -3.48 17.75 -6.82
CA THR A 126 -4.22 18.94 -6.37
C THR A 126 -3.93 19.21 -4.90
N PHE A 127 -3.99 20.47 -4.49
CA PHE A 127 -3.72 20.88 -3.12
C PHE A 127 -4.54 22.11 -2.73
N GLY A 128 -4.57 22.38 -1.44
CA GLY A 128 -5.37 23.46 -0.87
C GLY A 128 -6.87 23.17 -0.86
N ALA A 129 -7.64 24.05 -0.25
CA ALA A 129 -9.07 23.91 -0.06
C ALA A 129 -9.78 23.60 -1.38
N LYS A 130 -10.64 22.57 -1.37
CA LYS A 130 -11.39 22.09 -2.53
C LYS A 130 -10.52 21.68 -3.74
N GLY A 131 -9.22 21.40 -3.52
CA GLY A 131 -8.29 21.06 -4.59
C GLY A 131 -8.05 22.21 -5.59
N ALA A 132 -8.14 23.46 -5.14
CA ALA A 132 -8.02 24.63 -6.01
C ALA A 132 -6.59 24.84 -6.55
N GLY A 133 -5.56 24.29 -5.88
CA GLY A 133 -4.17 24.28 -6.35
C GLY A 133 -3.92 23.14 -7.32
N ASN A 134 -3.07 23.36 -8.30
CA ASN A 134 -2.65 22.40 -9.31
C ASN A 134 -1.17 22.64 -9.71
N PRO A 135 -0.55 21.78 -10.54
CA PRO A 135 0.84 21.93 -10.95
C PRO A 135 1.17 23.28 -11.62
N GLN A 136 0.23 23.83 -12.37
CA GLN A 136 0.42 25.12 -13.03
C GLN A 136 0.50 26.26 -12.01
N LEU A 137 -0.46 26.34 -11.09
CA LEU A 137 -0.46 27.34 -10.01
C LEU A 137 0.81 27.23 -9.16
N MET A 138 1.26 26.02 -8.85
CA MET A 138 2.50 25.78 -8.10
C MET A 138 3.71 26.37 -8.83
N ARG A 139 3.82 26.16 -10.15
CA ARG A 139 4.88 26.78 -10.97
C ARG A 139 4.82 28.31 -10.93
N GLU A 140 3.63 28.89 -11.13
CA GLU A 140 3.43 30.34 -11.12
C GLU A 140 3.86 30.97 -9.79
N ARG A 141 3.58 30.31 -8.67
CA ARG A 141 3.89 30.82 -7.32
C ARG A 141 5.35 30.60 -6.90
N LEU A 142 5.99 29.54 -7.37
CA LEU A 142 7.28 29.11 -6.82
C LEU A 142 8.47 29.30 -7.77
N SER A 143 8.26 29.42 -9.09
CA SER A 143 9.37 29.58 -10.05
C SER A 143 10.21 30.85 -9.80
N ALA A 144 9.56 31.93 -9.41
CA ALA A 144 10.27 33.19 -9.06
C ALA A 144 11.16 33.05 -7.82
N LYS A 145 10.91 32.05 -6.97
CA LYS A 145 11.73 31.70 -5.79
C LYS A 145 12.87 30.74 -6.13
N GLY A 146 13.06 30.35 -7.41
CA GLY A 146 14.10 29.43 -7.84
C GLY A 146 13.79 27.95 -7.54
N ILE A 147 12.54 27.60 -7.17
CA ILE A 147 12.12 26.24 -6.86
C ILE A 147 11.71 25.51 -8.15
N HIS A 148 12.36 24.39 -8.44
CA HIS A 148 12.07 23.57 -9.61
C HIS A 148 10.85 22.66 -9.40
N ILE A 149 9.83 22.80 -10.27
CA ILE A 149 8.64 21.95 -10.22
C ILE A 149 8.75 20.84 -11.26
N ILE A 150 8.92 19.62 -10.79
CA ILE A 150 9.01 18.39 -11.60
C ILE A 150 7.62 17.76 -11.63
N VAL A 151 7.01 17.69 -12.81
CA VAL A 151 5.67 17.11 -12.98
C VAL A 151 5.78 15.81 -13.75
N GLU A 152 5.53 14.71 -13.07
CA GLU A 152 5.54 13.37 -13.67
C GLU A 152 4.21 13.09 -14.37
N PRO A 153 4.24 12.68 -15.65
CA PRO A 153 3.05 12.25 -16.37
C PRO A 153 2.37 11.04 -15.72
N LEU A 154 1.06 10.94 -15.90
CA LEU A 154 0.33 9.75 -15.47
C LEU A 154 0.85 8.53 -16.23
N LEU A 155 1.29 7.52 -15.49
CA LEU A 155 1.73 6.26 -16.07
C LEU A 155 0.51 5.42 -16.45
N SER A 156 0.49 4.88 -17.65
CA SER A 156 -0.60 4.04 -18.17
C SER A 156 -0.07 2.76 -18.79
N THR A 157 -0.87 1.71 -18.79
CA THR A 157 -0.69 0.45 -19.53
C THR A 157 -1.84 0.32 -20.55
N GLU A 158 -1.87 -0.78 -21.29
CA GLU A 158 -2.97 -1.10 -22.20
C GLU A 158 -4.30 -1.26 -21.43
N GLU A 159 -4.26 -1.72 -20.17
CA GLU A 159 -5.43 -1.89 -19.30
C GLU A 159 -5.88 -0.58 -18.64
N GLY A 160 -5.13 0.52 -18.83
CA GLY A 160 -5.51 1.82 -18.32
C GLY A 160 -4.47 2.51 -17.42
N PRO A 161 -4.87 3.63 -16.79
CA PRO A 161 -3.97 4.41 -15.96
C PRO A 161 -3.61 3.71 -14.64
N ILE A 162 -2.34 3.79 -14.27
CA ILE A 162 -1.84 3.27 -12.98
C ILE A 162 -2.13 4.30 -11.89
N CYS A 163 -3.17 4.03 -11.09
CA CYS A 163 -3.57 4.85 -9.96
C CYS A 163 -4.15 4.00 -8.83
N SER A 164 -4.18 4.53 -7.61
CA SER A 164 -4.69 3.80 -6.43
C SER A 164 -6.13 3.31 -6.60
N THR A 165 -6.97 4.04 -7.32
CA THR A 165 -8.37 3.65 -7.59
C THR A 165 -8.44 2.38 -8.43
N ASN A 166 -7.70 2.31 -9.53
CA ASN A 166 -7.71 1.13 -10.42
C ASN A 166 -7.02 -0.07 -9.74
N ILE A 167 -5.96 0.16 -8.98
CA ILE A 167 -5.28 -0.90 -8.20
C ILE A 167 -6.23 -1.47 -7.15
N ARG A 168 -6.96 -0.62 -6.43
CA ARG A 168 -7.95 -1.05 -5.44
C ARG A 168 -9.02 -1.93 -6.09
N LYS A 169 -9.54 -1.48 -7.24
CA LYS A 169 -10.51 -2.24 -8.03
C LYS A 169 -9.94 -3.59 -8.47
N ALA A 170 -8.72 -3.65 -8.99
CA ALA A 170 -8.08 -4.90 -9.39
C ALA A 170 -7.92 -5.87 -8.20
N ILE A 171 -7.57 -5.37 -7.01
CA ILE A 171 -7.50 -6.18 -5.78
C ILE A 171 -8.88 -6.72 -5.42
N GLU A 172 -9.90 -5.86 -5.38
CA GLU A 172 -11.28 -6.20 -5.00
C GLU A 172 -11.98 -7.12 -6.03
N GLU A 173 -11.46 -7.20 -7.26
CA GLU A 173 -11.92 -8.12 -8.31
C GLU A 173 -11.05 -9.39 -8.43
N GLY A 174 -10.00 -9.54 -7.61
CA GLY A 174 -9.11 -10.72 -7.60
C GLY A 174 -8.06 -10.73 -8.72
N HIS A 175 -7.89 -9.63 -9.46
CA HIS A 175 -6.90 -9.50 -10.53
C HIS A 175 -5.50 -9.23 -9.95
N MET A 176 -4.94 -10.21 -9.24
CA MET A 176 -3.72 -10.03 -8.43
C MET A 176 -2.47 -9.77 -9.29
N GLU A 177 -2.36 -10.41 -10.45
CA GLU A 177 -1.26 -10.21 -11.39
C GLU A 177 -1.26 -8.77 -11.95
N GLN A 178 -2.43 -8.23 -12.25
CA GLN A 178 -2.57 -6.85 -12.71
C GLN A 178 -2.23 -5.86 -11.59
N ALA A 179 -2.74 -6.11 -10.37
CA ALA A 179 -2.38 -5.30 -9.20
C ALA A 179 -0.87 -5.32 -8.97
N THR A 180 -0.22 -6.49 -9.08
CA THR A 180 1.23 -6.68 -8.98
C THR A 180 1.97 -5.87 -10.05
N ALA A 181 1.53 -5.94 -11.31
CA ALA A 181 2.14 -5.20 -12.42
C ALA A 181 2.08 -3.68 -12.22
N TRP A 182 0.98 -3.17 -11.69
CA TRP A 182 0.80 -1.73 -11.41
C TRP A 182 1.50 -1.26 -10.13
N LEU A 183 1.53 -2.10 -9.09
CA LEU A 183 2.27 -1.83 -7.86
C LEU A 183 3.80 -1.94 -8.04
N GLY A 184 4.25 -2.78 -8.98
CA GLY A 184 5.66 -3.18 -9.14
C GLY A 184 6.13 -4.19 -8.10
N ARG A 185 5.20 -4.80 -7.36
CA ARG A 185 5.40 -5.85 -6.34
C ARG A 185 4.06 -6.53 -6.05
N PRO A 186 4.05 -7.75 -5.49
CA PRO A 186 2.81 -8.38 -5.05
C PRO A 186 2.02 -7.53 -4.05
N TYR A 187 0.70 -7.60 -4.14
CA TYR A 187 -0.16 -7.05 -3.09
C TYR A 187 0.06 -7.83 -1.80
N GLN A 188 0.19 -7.12 -0.70
CA GLN A 188 0.49 -7.73 0.60
C GLN A 188 -0.19 -7.01 1.75
N PHE A 189 -0.42 -7.75 2.81
CA PHE A 189 -0.80 -7.19 4.11
C PHE A 189 -0.07 -7.91 5.24
N ARG A 190 -0.13 -7.32 6.43
CA ARG A 190 0.50 -7.82 7.64
C ARG A 190 -0.56 -8.12 8.68
N GLY A 191 -0.42 -9.25 9.35
CA GLY A 191 -1.36 -9.66 10.37
C GLY A 191 -0.70 -10.49 11.47
N ILE A 192 -1.35 -10.52 12.62
CA ILE A 192 -0.93 -11.38 13.74
C ILE A 192 -1.60 -12.73 13.59
N VAL A 193 -0.82 -13.80 13.70
CA VAL A 193 -1.32 -15.18 13.63
C VAL A 193 -2.19 -15.46 14.84
N ILE A 194 -3.44 -15.79 14.57
CA ILE A 194 -4.43 -16.14 15.59
C ILE A 194 -4.74 -17.64 15.56
N LYS A 195 -5.31 -18.13 16.65
CA LYS A 195 -5.78 -19.52 16.73
C LYS A 195 -7.07 -19.68 15.92
N GLY A 196 -7.04 -20.52 14.89
CA GLY A 196 -8.19 -20.92 14.09
C GLY A 196 -8.87 -22.17 14.63
N ASP A 197 -9.79 -22.73 13.83
CA ASP A 197 -10.56 -23.95 14.19
C ASP A 197 -9.71 -25.24 14.16
N GLN A 198 -8.47 -25.18 13.67
CA GLN A 198 -7.50 -26.28 13.56
C GLN A 198 -8.00 -27.49 12.73
N ARG A 199 -9.06 -27.32 11.92
CA ARG A 199 -9.61 -28.40 11.08
C ARG A 199 -8.61 -28.84 10.02
N GLY A 200 -7.89 -27.92 9.39
CA GLY A 200 -6.87 -28.23 8.39
C GLY A 200 -5.79 -29.17 8.93
N ARG A 201 -5.38 -29.00 10.19
CA ARG A 201 -4.37 -29.86 10.83
C ARG A 201 -4.78 -31.33 10.87
N THR A 202 -6.07 -31.64 11.12
CA THR A 202 -6.59 -33.01 11.14
C THR A 202 -6.68 -33.62 9.74
N LEU A 203 -6.67 -32.79 8.70
CA LEU A 203 -6.75 -33.20 7.29
C LEU A 203 -5.37 -33.28 6.62
N GLY A 204 -4.29 -32.96 7.35
CA GLY A 204 -2.92 -32.94 6.80
C GLY A 204 -2.50 -31.59 6.19
N PHE A 205 -3.33 -30.54 6.31
CA PHE A 205 -3.07 -29.19 5.81
C PHE A 205 -3.13 -28.17 6.96
N PRO A 206 -2.12 -28.14 7.85
CA PRO A 206 -2.09 -27.15 8.91
C PRO A 206 -2.05 -25.73 8.33
N THR A 207 -2.90 -24.83 8.86
CA THR A 207 -2.98 -23.44 8.40
C THR A 207 -2.63 -22.45 9.50
N ILE A 208 -2.00 -21.37 9.13
CA ILE A 208 -1.95 -20.14 9.93
C ILE A 208 -3.17 -19.29 9.59
N ASN A 209 -3.71 -18.60 10.59
CA ASN A 209 -4.93 -17.84 10.46
C ASN A 209 -4.69 -16.40 10.92
N PHE A 210 -5.27 -15.42 10.22
CA PHE A 210 -5.25 -14.01 10.61
C PHE A 210 -6.49 -13.27 10.08
N LEU A 211 -6.79 -12.14 10.71
CA LEU A 211 -7.91 -11.29 10.31
C LEU A 211 -7.42 -10.22 9.35
N LEU A 212 -8.19 -10.01 8.28
CA LEU A 212 -7.94 -8.93 7.33
C LEU A 212 -8.50 -7.61 7.88
N PRO A 213 -7.71 -6.52 7.89
CA PRO A 213 -8.18 -5.23 8.37
C PRO A 213 -9.27 -4.65 7.46
N ASN A 214 -10.38 -4.20 8.05
CA ASN A 214 -11.51 -3.66 7.28
C ASN A 214 -11.19 -2.39 6.49
N GLU A 215 -10.17 -1.65 6.88
CA GLU A 215 -9.70 -0.44 6.19
C GLU A 215 -8.87 -0.72 4.94
N MET A 216 -8.47 -1.96 4.70
CA MET A 216 -7.70 -2.38 3.54
C MET A 216 -8.60 -2.85 2.39
N ALA A 217 -8.13 -2.68 1.15
CA ALA A 217 -8.73 -3.35 0.00
C ALA A 217 -8.55 -4.85 0.15
N ILE A 218 -9.65 -5.60 0.21
CA ILE A 218 -9.63 -7.05 0.44
C ILE A 218 -9.94 -7.75 -0.88
N PRO A 219 -9.11 -8.73 -1.30
CA PRO A 219 -9.42 -9.58 -2.44
C PRO A 219 -10.72 -10.39 -2.17
N PRO A 220 -11.46 -10.81 -3.20
CA PRO A 220 -12.69 -11.58 -3.03
C PRO A 220 -12.44 -12.92 -2.35
N ASP A 221 -13.49 -13.50 -1.79
CA ASP A 221 -13.46 -14.82 -1.18
C ASP A 221 -13.01 -15.86 -2.19
N GLY A 222 -12.13 -16.77 -1.76
CA GLY A 222 -11.56 -17.79 -2.62
C GLY A 222 -10.15 -18.22 -2.25
N VAL A 223 -9.56 -19.03 -3.12
CA VAL A 223 -8.25 -19.66 -2.93
C VAL A 223 -7.19 -18.92 -3.74
N TYR A 224 -6.02 -18.71 -3.13
CA TYR A 224 -4.92 -17.93 -3.65
C TYR A 224 -3.58 -18.66 -3.53
N ALA A 225 -2.71 -18.47 -4.51
CA ALA A 225 -1.29 -18.72 -4.34
C ALA A 225 -0.67 -17.58 -3.54
N ASN A 226 0.01 -17.91 -2.44
CA ASN A 226 0.52 -16.95 -1.48
C ASN A 226 2.01 -17.14 -1.22
N ARG A 227 2.68 -16.07 -0.77
CA ARG A 227 3.95 -16.13 -0.05
C ARG A 227 3.77 -15.54 1.34
N VAL A 228 4.37 -16.18 2.33
CA VAL A 228 4.29 -15.74 3.73
C VAL A 228 5.69 -15.49 4.24
N CYS A 229 5.92 -14.29 4.76
CA CYS A 229 7.15 -13.94 5.47
C CYS A 229 6.96 -14.18 6.97
N ILE A 230 7.75 -15.06 7.54
CA ILE A 230 7.77 -15.42 8.96
C ILE A 230 9.21 -15.22 9.46
N ASP A 231 9.38 -14.37 10.46
CA ASP A 231 10.71 -14.06 11.01
C ASP A 231 11.76 -13.66 9.94
N GLY A 232 11.31 -12.96 8.87
CA GLY A 232 12.17 -12.50 7.76
C GLY A 232 12.44 -13.55 6.67
N ILE A 233 11.90 -14.76 6.78
CA ILE A 233 12.05 -15.85 5.79
C ILE A 233 10.74 -15.99 5.02
N TRP A 234 10.83 -16.03 3.68
CA TRP A 234 9.68 -16.23 2.80
C TRP A 234 9.43 -17.71 2.53
N TYR A 235 8.20 -18.14 2.68
CA TYR A 235 7.68 -19.47 2.39
C TYR A 235 6.57 -19.38 1.35
N ASP A 236 6.49 -20.36 0.49
CA ASP A 236 5.37 -20.53 -0.42
C ASP A 236 4.17 -21.14 0.31
N GLY A 237 2.96 -20.88 -0.19
CA GLY A 237 1.73 -21.40 0.42
C GLY A 237 0.51 -21.27 -0.46
N VAL A 238 -0.56 -21.89 -0.02
CA VAL A 238 -1.92 -21.76 -0.58
C VAL A 238 -2.87 -21.29 0.51
N GLY A 239 -3.63 -20.23 0.25
CA GLY A 239 -4.50 -19.63 1.25
C GLY A 239 -5.93 -19.47 0.77
N ASN A 240 -6.83 -19.35 1.72
CA ASN A 240 -8.24 -19.06 1.50
C ASN A 240 -8.61 -17.75 2.19
N ILE A 241 -9.31 -16.87 1.49
CA ILE A 241 -10.05 -15.75 2.09
C ILE A 241 -11.52 -16.18 2.13
N GLY A 242 -12.15 -16.03 3.29
CA GLY A 242 -13.56 -16.36 3.43
C GLY A 242 -14.17 -15.75 4.69
N ASP A 243 -15.51 -15.79 4.75
CA ASP A 243 -16.26 -15.31 5.90
C ASP A 243 -16.01 -16.18 7.13
N ASN A 244 -15.91 -15.55 8.28
CA ASN A 244 -15.89 -16.23 9.55
C ASN A 244 -17.26 -16.13 10.24
N PRO A 245 -18.08 -17.20 10.25
CA PRO A 245 -19.40 -17.19 10.87
C PRO A 245 -19.36 -16.95 12.39
N THR A 246 -18.21 -17.15 13.03
CA THR A 246 -18.05 -17.01 14.50
C THR A 246 -17.93 -15.54 14.93
N PHE A 247 -17.42 -14.67 14.08
CA PHE A 247 -17.29 -13.23 14.34
C PHE A 247 -18.27 -12.47 13.44
N LYS A 248 -19.57 -12.46 13.81
CA LYS A 248 -20.65 -11.81 13.06
C LYS A 248 -20.18 -10.55 12.31
N ASN A 249 -19.92 -10.69 11.02
CA ASN A 249 -19.81 -9.63 10.00
C ASN A 249 -18.77 -8.51 10.18
N GLN A 250 -17.68 -8.71 10.94
CA GLN A 250 -16.71 -7.64 11.15
C GLN A 250 -15.35 -7.86 10.51
N TYR A 251 -14.93 -9.10 10.20
CA TYR A 251 -13.60 -9.38 9.67
C TYR A 251 -13.62 -10.58 8.72
N HIS A 252 -13.06 -10.41 7.53
CA HIS A 252 -12.67 -11.54 6.70
C HIS A 252 -11.50 -12.26 7.35
N ARG A 253 -11.50 -13.59 7.28
CA ARG A 253 -10.39 -14.42 7.71
C ARG A 253 -9.56 -14.80 6.51
N CYS A 254 -8.25 -14.76 6.65
CA CYS A 254 -7.33 -15.41 5.74
C CYS A 254 -6.68 -16.60 6.46
N GLU A 255 -6.72 -17.76 5.83
CA GLU A 255 -6.10 -19.01 6.29
C GLU A 255 -5.08 -19.44 5.25
N VAL A 256 -3.82 -19.64 5.61
CA VAL A 256 -2.77 -20.04 4.68
C VAL A 256 -2.12 -21.34 5.16
N HIS A 257 -2.17 -22.37 4.32
CA HIS A 257 -1.31 -23.54 4.43
C HIS A 257 0.07 -23.17 3.87
N VAL A 258 1.05 -23.08 4.76
CA VAL A 258 2.45 -22.74 4.42
C VAL A 258 3.18 -24.04 4.13
N PHE A 259 3.81 -24.13 2.96
CA PHE A 259 4.49 -25.35 2.51
C PHE A 259 5.78 -25.56 3.29
N ASP A 260 6.10 -26.83 3.59
CA ASP A 260 7.30 -27.23 4.30
C ASP A 260 7.53 -26.52 5.66
N PHE A 261 6.40 -26.21 6.37
CA PHE A 261 6.43 -25.45 7.61
C PHE A 261 5.60 -26.12 8.70
N ASP A 262 6.20 -26.37 9.88
CA ASP A 262 5.57 -27.06 11.01
C ASP A 262 5.76 -26.39 12.37
N GLN A 263 6.23 -25.14 12.40
CA GLN A 263 6.50 -24.41 13.62
C GLN A 263 5.25 -23.74 14.21
N ASP A 264 5.24 -23.55 15.52
CA ASP A 264 4.21 -22.73 16.20
C ASP A 264 4.56 -21.24 16.04
N VAL A 265 3.62 -20.50 15.45
CA VAL A 265 3.75 -19.08 15.15
C VAL A 265 2.59 -18.25 15.70
N TYR A 266 1.79 -18.77 16.62
CA TYR A 266 0.71 -18.03 17.25
C TYR A 266 1.23 -16.76 17.93
N GLY A 267 0.53 -15.65 17.71
CA GLY A 267 0.91 -14.33 18.24
C GLY A 267 2.05 -13.64 17.49
N LYS A 268 2.71 -14.31 16.54
CA LYS A 268 3.70 -13.66 15.68
C LYS A 268 3.02 -12.83 14.59
N GLU A 269 3.68 -11.75 14.21
CA GLU A 269 3.32 -10.95 13.05
C GLU A 269 3.92 -11.61 11.80
N VAL A 270 3.09 -11.74 10.75
CA VAL A 270 3.48 -12.29 9.45
C VAL A 270 3.05 -11.35 8.34
N THR A 271 3.82 -11.32 7.24
CA THR A 271 3.43 -10.62 6.01
C THR A 271 2.99 -11.64 4.98
N VAL A 272 1.84 -11.44 4.36
CA VAL A 272 1.30 -12.33 3.32
C VAL A 272 1.17 -11.59 2.02
N GLN A 273 1.74 -12.16 0.97
CA GLN A 273 1.61 -11.73 -0.42
C GLN A 273 0.57 -12.58 -1.14
N PHE A 274 -0.28 -11.93 -1.92
CA PHE A 274 -1.22 -12.56 -2.82
C PHE A 274 -0.64 -12.51 -4.23
N ILE A 275 -0.28 -13.67 -4.76
CA ILE A 275 0.39 -13.80 -6.06
C ILE A 275 -0.62 -13.97 -7.18
N SER A 276 -1.58 -14.88 -6.99
CA SER A 276 -2.60 -15.19 -7.99
C SER A 276 -3.87 -15.73 -7.34
N TYR A 277 -5.02 -15.38 -7.91
CA TYR A 277 -6.31 -16.00 -7.60
C TYR A 277 -6.41 -17.36 -8.30
N ILE A 278 -6.75 -18.41 -7.57
CA ILE A 278 -6.86 -19.77 -8.11
C ILE A 278 -8.31 -20.08 -8.47
N ARG A 279 -9.23 -19.92 -7.51
CA ARG A 279 -10.66 -20.21 -7.68
C ARG A 279 -11.51 -19.60 -6.57
N GLY A 280 -12.81 -19.51 -6.81
CA GLY A 280 -13.79 -19.18 -5.78
C GLY A 280 -14.07 -20.32 -4.80
N GLU A 281 -14.89 -20.05 -3.80
CA GLU A 281 -15.36 -21.05 -2.86
C GLU A 281 -16.26 -22.10 -3.54
N VAL A 282 -16.11 -23.35 -3.14
CA VAL A 282 -16.90 -24.50 -3.62
C VAL A 282 -17.47 -25.25 -2.43
N LYS A 283 -18.72 -25.68 -2.54
CA LYS A 283 -19.33 -26.57 -1.56
C LYS A 283 -19.02 -28.05 -1.90
N PHE A 284 -18.57 -28.78 -0.90
CA PHE A 284 -18.24 -30.20 -1.04
C PHE A 284 -19.34 -31.07 -0.41
N ASN A 285 -19.63 -32.19 -1.03
CA ASN A 285 -20.65 -33.13 -0.54
C ASN A 285 -20.09 -34.03 0.57
N ASN A 286 -18.78 -34.23 0.59
CA ASN A 286 -18.11 -35.08 1.58
C ASN A 286 -16.67 -34.62 1.82
N LEU A 287 -16.07 -35.18 2.86
CA LEU A 287 -14.70 -34.82 3.29
C LEU A 287 -13.63 -35.19 2.25
N GLN A 288 -13.83 -36.31 1.52
CA GLN A 288 -12.86 -36.74 0.53
C GLN A 288 -12.76 -35.77 -0.64
N GLU A 289 -13.88 -35.27 -1.15
CA GLU A 289 -13.92 -34.25 -2.19
C GLU A 289 -13.17 -32.98 -1.77
N LEU A 290 -13.32 -32.54 -0.50
CA LEU A 290 -12.58 -31.41 0.04
C LEU A 290 -11.06 -31.68 0.03
N ILE A 291 -10.62 -32.84 0.54
CA ILE A 291 -9.20 -33.21 0.60
C ILE A 291 -8.59 -33.27 -0.82
N ASP A 292 -9.30 -33.87 -1.76
CA ASP A 292 -8.83 -34.00 -3.14
C ASP A 292 -8.73 -32.64 -3.82
N GLN A 293 -9.67 -31.73 -3.58
CA GLN A 293 -9.59 -30.37 -4.08
C GLN A 293 -8.43 -29.59 -3.44
N MET A 294 -8.19 -29.72 -2.13
CA MET A 294 -7.07 -29.06 -1.46
C MET A 294 -5.71 -29.48 -2.05
N LYS A 295 -5.55 -30.75 -2.45
CA LYS A 295 -4.34 -31.20 -3.16
C LYS A 295 -4.19 -30.56 -4.53
N VAL A 296 -5.27 -30.45 -5.29
CA VAL A 296 -5.28 -29.77 -6.60
C VAL A 296 -4.92 -28.29 -6.45
N ASP A 297 -5.45 -27.64 -5.40
CA ASP A 297 -5.15 -26.24 -5.10
C ASP A 297 -3.66 -26.04 -4.74
N GLU A 298 -3.11 -26.93 -3.91
CA GLU A 298 -1.69 -26.96 -3.55
C GLU A 298 -0.78 -27.13 -4.77
N GLU A 299 -1.04 -28.14 -5.62
CA GLU A 299 -0.30 -28.37 -6.87
C GLU A 299 -0.37 -27.16 -7.81
N THR A 300 -1.54 -26.52 -7.87
CA THR A 300 -1.76 -25.31 -8.68
C THR A 300 -0.98 -24.14 -8.13
N ALA A 301 -1.01 -23.91 -6.80
CA ALA A 301 -0.24 -22.87 -6.14
C ALA A 301 1.26 -23.06 -6.36
N ILE A 302 1.79 -24.26 -6.17
CA ILE A 302 3.20 -24.60 -6.41
C ILE A 302 3.62 -24.26 -7.85
N ARG A 303 2.79 -24.61 -8.84
CA ARG A 303 3.05 -24.29 -10.26
C ARG A 303 3.08 -22.78 -10.51
N ILE A 304 2.14 -22.03 -9.94
CA ILE A 304 2.07 -20.57 -10.07
C ILE A 304 3.32 -19.92 -9.44
N LEU A 305 3.65 -20.30 -8.22
CA LEU A 305 4.75 -19.73 -7.44
C LEU A 305 6.12 -19.99 -8.06
N ARG A 306 6.33 -21.16 -8.66
CA ARG A 306 7.56 -21.47 -9.43
C ARG A 306 7.73 -20.58 -10.66
N ASN A 307 6.66 -20.17 -11.30
CA ASN A 307 6.69 -19.29 -12.49
C ASN A 307 6.76 -17.80 -12.15
N ASN A 308 6.60 -17.44 -10.88
CA ASN A 308 6.67 -16.07 -10.36
C ASN A 308 7.70 -16.02 -9.21
N PRO A 309 9.02 -16.15 -9.50
CA PRO A 309 10.07 -16.21 -8.49
C PRO A 309 10.22 -14.92 -7.65
#